data_ea36e9d506b7cd8db90c307488664ab8
#
_entry.id   ea36e9d506b7cd8db90c307488664ab8
#
_cell.length_a   1.000
_cell.length_b   1.000
_cell.length_c   1.000
_cell.angle_alpha   90.00
_cell.angle_beta   90.00
_cell.angle_gamma   90.00
#
_symmetry.space_group_name_H-M   'P 1'
#
loop_
_entity.id
_entity.type
_entity.pdbx_description
1 polymer ?
#
loop_
_entity_poly.entity_id
_entity_poly.type
_entity_poly.pdbx_seq_one_letter_code
_entity_poly.pdbx_strand_id
1 'polypeptide(L)'
;MPYEKTSVDAMRSWGEICKVLYSHGCEATRYTETPEGFIMEFIRESVSGGQKGKQLVRMPVTYDYSRCKTLNQKEQERRTKWRSLYYYIKAVFDAVDKGIVMVEQAFMADTVVSLPNGEQKRVIEAFLPQVSRGVLDVFALPPGSDIAQKD
;
A
#
# COMPACT_ATOMS: atom_id res chain seq x y z
N MET A 1 -10.48 14.15 -7.77
CA MET A 1 -9.22 13.38 -7.82
C MET A 1 -8.37 13.82 -8.98
N PRO A 2 -7.08 14.06 -8.78
CA PRO A 2 -6.20 14.20 -9.92
C PRO A 2 -6.28 12.92 -10.77
N TYR A 3 -6.11 13.04 -12.04
CA TYR A 3 -6.16 11.94 -13.02
C TYR A 3 -7.55 11.40 -13.36
N GLU A 4 -8.63 12.00 -12.89
CA GLU A 4 -10.00 11.58 -13.23
C GLU A 4 -10.26 11.56 -14.75
N LYS A 5 -9.54 12.38 -15.48
CA LYS A 5 -9.64 12.48 -16.93
C LYS A 5 -8.44 11.93 -17.67
N THR A 6 -7.65 11.06 -17.01
CA THR A 6 -6.48 10.49 -17.67
C THR A 6 -6.86 9.69 -18.89
N SER A 7 -6.09 9.88 -19.97
CA SER A 7 -6.19 9.05 -21.17
C SER A 7 -5.18 7.91 -21.18
N VAL A 8 -4.35 7.79 -20.15
CA VAL A 8 -3.33 6.76 -20.07
C VAL A 8 -3.99 5.40 -19.83
N ASP A 9 -3.74 4.45 -20.71
CA ASP A 9 -4.24 3.10 -20.60
C ASP A 9 -3.78 2.43 -19.30
N ALA A 10 -4.66 1.60 -18.72
CA ALA A 10 -4.38 0.88 -17.48
C ALA A 10 -3.13 0.00 -17.58
N MET A 11 -2.93 -0.67 -18.70
CA MET A 11 -1.76 -1.55 -18.89
C MET A 11 -0.47 -0.75 -19.05
N ARG A 12 -0.54 0.45 -19.59
CA ARG A 12 0.61 1.36 -19.61
C ARG A 12 0.98 1.79 -18.20
N SER A 13 0.01 2.13 -17.38
CA SER A 13 0.25 2.46 -15.96
C SER A 13 0.86 1.30 -15.21
N TRP A 14 0.37 0.07 -15.43
CA TRP A 14 0.97 -1.14 -14.86
C TRP A 14 2.43 -1.31 -15.30
N GLY A 15 2.71 -1.12 -16.59
CA GLY A 15 4.08 -1.21 -17.10
C GLY A 15 5.01 -0.18 -16.46
N GLU A 16 4.54 1.04 -16.25
CA GLU A 16 5.31 2.09 -15.57
C GLU A 16 5.51 1.78 -14.09
N ILE A 17 4.52 1.20 -13.42
CA ILE A 17 4.66 0.71 -12.04
C ILE A 17 5.77 -0.35 -11.97
N CYS A 18 5.75 -1.32 -12.86
CA CYS A 18 6.77 -2.37 -12.91
C CYS A 18 8.16 -1.78 -13.09
N LYS A 19 8.33 -0.77 -13.93
CA LYS A 19 9.62 -0.12 -14.12
C LYS A 19 10.13 0.50 -12.83
N VAL A 20 9.27 1.19 -12.07
CA VAL A 20 9.64 1.76 -10.78
C VAL A 20 10.02 0.66 -9.80
N LEU A 21 9.24 -0.39 -9.70
CA LEU A 21 9.49 -1.50 -8.78
C LEU A 21 10.81 -2.20 -9.09
N TYR A 22 11.05 -2.56 -10.35
CA TYR A 22 12.28 -3.26 -10.74
C TYR A 22 13.51 -2.37 -10.60
N SER A 23 13.40 -1.07 -10.85
CA SER A 23 14.52 -0.14 -10.65
C SER A 23 14.90 0.01 -9.18
N HIS A 24 14.02 -0.37 -8.26
CA HIS A 24 14.27 -0.34 -6.81
C HIS A 24 14.47 -1.74 -6.22
N GLY A 25 14.80 -2.72 -7.04
CA GLY A 25 15.24 -4.03 -6.59
C GLY A 25 14.13 -5.03 -6.28
N CYS A 26 12.90 -4.78 -6.75
CA CYS A 26 11.84 -5.78 -6.63
C CYS A 26 12.13 -6.96 -7.54
N GLU A 27 11.89 -8.18 -7.03
CA GLU A 27 12.24 -9.43 -7.72
C GLU A 27 11.11 -9.93 -8.62
N ALA A 28 9.87 -9.73 -8.19
CA ALA A 28 8.70 -10.22 -8.89
C ALA A 28 7.52 -9.28 -8.67
N THR A 29 6.70 -9.16 -9.68
CA THR A 29 5.48 -8.36 -9.65
C THR A 29 4.35 -9.15 -10.28
N ARG A 30 3.15 -8.95 -9.79
CA ARG A 30 1.95 -9.48 -10.42
C ARG A 30 0.74 -8.63 -10.08
N TYR A 31 -0.30 -8.74 -10.89
CA TYR A 31 -1.61 -8.21 -10.53
C TYR A 31 -2.68 -9.23 -10.87
N THR A 32 -3.78 -9.16 -10.14
CA THR A 32 -4.98 -9.94 -10.41
C THR A 32 -6.14 -8.97 -10.51
N GLU A 33 -6.84 -8.98 -11.63
CA GLU A 33 -7.96 -8.07 -11.85
C GLU A 33 -9.27 -8.84 -11.89
N THR A 34 -10.29 -8.28 -11.24
CA THR A 34 -11.68 -8.73 -11.28
C THR A 34 -12.55 -7.55 -11.72
N PRO A 35 -13.85 -7.76 -12.02
CA PRO A 35 -14.72 -6.64 -12.34
C PRO A 35 -14.80 -5.57 -11.22
N GLU A 36 -14.57 -5.96 -9.98
CA GLU A 36 -14.68 -5.07 -8.81
C GLU A 36 -13.41 -4.28 -8.52
N GLY A 37 -12.26 -4.71 -9.06
CA GLY A 37 -11.01 -4.05 -8.78
C GLY A 37 -9.81 -4.91 -9.14
N PHE A 38 -8.67 -4.60 -8.53
CA PHE A 38 -7.47 -5.38 -8.75
C PHE A 38 -6.64 -5.47 -7.49
N ILE A 39 -5.76 -6.47 -7.46
CA ILE A 39 -4.76 -6.63 -6.40
C ILE A 39 -3.40 -6.57 -7.09
N MET A 40 -2.57 -5.62 -6.68
CA MET A 40 -1.18 -5.53 -7.10
C MET A 40 -0.30 -6.12 -6.01
N GLU A 41 0.64 -6.97 -6.41
CA GLU A 41 1.59 -7.59 -5.48
C GLU A 41 3.00 -7.47 -6.02
N PHE A 42 3.94 -7.30 -5.11
CA PHE A 42 5.35 -7.41 -5.46
C PHE A 42 6.15 -8.01 -4.30
N ILE A 43 7.28 -8.61 -4.65
CA ILE A 43 8.20 -9.23 -3.70
C ILE A 43 9.54 -8.52 -3.82
N ARG A 44 10.13 -8.21 -2.68
CA ARG A 44 11.47 -7.66 -2.61
C ARG A 44 12.28 -8.35 -1.51
N GLU A 45 13.59 -8.34 -1.66
CA GLU A 45 14.48 -8.75 -0.58
C GLU A 45 14.43 -7.72 0.55
N SER A 46 14.37 -8.20 1.77
CA SER A 46 14.40 -7.38 2.98
C SER A 46 15.48 -7.91 3.92
N VAL A 47 16.23 -7.00 4.52
CA VAL A 47 17.28 -7.35 5.49
C VAL A 47 16.92 -6.72 6.82
N SER A 48 16.89 -7.53 7.87
CA SER A 48 16.64 -7.07 9.23
C SER A 48 17.53 -7.82 10.20
N GLY A 49 18.27 -7.09 11.01
CA GLY A 49 19.15 -7.68 11.99
C GLY A 49 20.22 -8.60 11.40
N GLY A 50 20.68 -8.31 10.19
CA GLY A 50 21.65 -9.14 9.47
C GLY A 50 21.07 -10.37 8.80
N GLN A 51 19.79 -10.62 8.95
CA GLN A 51 19.10 -11.73 8.29
C GLN A 51 18.39 -11.26 7.03
N LYS A 52 18.52 -12.06 5.97
CA LYS A 52 17.84 -11.82 4.71
C LYS A 52 16.49 -12.54 4.70
N GLY A 53 15.49 -11.85 4.23
CA GLY A 53 14.17 -12.41 4.02
C GLY A 53 13.52 -11.76 2.82
N LYS A 54 12.24 -12.04 2.61
CA LYS A 54 11.47 -11.45 1.53
C LYS A 54 10.25 -10.76 2.11
N GLN A 55 9.94 -9.60 1.56
CA GLN A 55 8.74 -8.86 1.87
C GLN A 55 7.78 -9.01 0.71
N LEU A 56 6.61 -9.56 0.97
CA LEU A 56 5.50 -9.59 0.02
C LEU A 56 4.56 -8.45 0.35
N VAL A 57 4.39 -7.55 -0.58
CA VAL A 57 3.46 -6.41 -0.47
C VAL A 57 2.24 -6.70 -1.32
N ARG A 58 1.05 -6.50 -0.76
CA ARG A 58 -0.23 -6.72 -1.43
C ARG A 58 -1.09 -5.48 -1.28
N MET A 59 -1.46 -4.88 -2.39
CA MET A 59 -2.24 -3.65 -2.43
C MET A 59 -3.54 -3.88 -3.21
N PRO A 60 -4.67 -4.12 -2.52
CA PRO A 60 -5.97 -4.19 -3.18
C PRO A 60 -6.49 -2.79 -3.49
N VAL A 61 -7.07 -2.65 -4.67
CA VAL A 61 -7.70 -1.40 -5.12
C VAL A 61 -9.08 -1.74 -5.65
N THR A 62 -10.09 -1.06 -5.15
CA THR A 62 -11.48 -1.24 -5.57
C THR A 62 -11.89 -0.14 -6.52
N TYR A 63 -12.56 -0.50 -7.62
CA TYR A 63 -13.17 0.48 -8.53
C TYR A 63 -14.44 1.05 -7.88
N ASP A 64 -14.67 2.33 -8.09
CA ASP A 64 -15.88 2.99 -7.64
C ASP A 64 -16.76 3.26 -8.87
N TYR A 65 -17.74 2.39 -9.10
CA TYR A 65 -18.66 2.51 -10.22
C TYR A 65 -19.97 3.22 -9.87
N SER A 66 -20.07 3.75 -8.64
CA SER A 66 -21.33 4.35 -8.15
C SER A 66 -21.86 5.49 -9.05
N ARG A 67 -20.93 6.21 -9.71
CA ARG A 67 -21.26 7.31 -10.62
C ARG A 67 -21.17 6.94 -12.09
N CYS A 68 -20.86 5.67 -12.39
CA CYS A 68 -20.64 5.21 -13.75
C CYS A 68 -21.93 4.64 -14.32
N LYS A 69 -22.36 5.19 -15.46
CA LYS A 69 -23.59 4.77 -16.16
C LYS A 69 -23.29 4.03 -17.46
N THR A 70 -22.11 4.20 -18.03
CA THR A 70 -21.71 3.62 -19.31
C THR A 70 -20.43 2.82 -19.16
N LEU A 71 -20.16 1.94 -20.14
CA LEU A 71 -18.90 1.19 -20.21
C LEU A 71 -17.69 2.12 -20.32
N ASN A 72 -17.83 3.23 -21.05
CA ASN A 72 -16.75 4.20 -21.18
C ASN A 72 -16.41 4.86 -19.83
N GLN A 73 -17.42 5.16 -19.02
CA GLN A 73 -17.22 5.72 -17.68
C GLN A 73 -16.54 4.70 -16.77
N LYS A 74 -16.92 3.43 -16.84
CA LYS A 74 -16.27 2.37 -16.06
C LYS A 74 -14.81 2.19 -16.47
N GLU A 75 -14.52 2.21 -17.77
CA GLU A 75 -13.14 2.14 -18.25
C GLU A 75 -12.33 3.36 -17.82
N GLN A 76 -12.94 4.54 -17.76
CA GLN A 76 -12.30 5.74 -17.25
C GLN A 76 -11.95 5.60 -15.76
N GLU A 77 -12.84 5.03 -14.96
CA GLU A 77 -12.58 4.74 -13.55
C GLU A 77 -11.41 3.76 -13.39
N ARG A 78 -11.36 2.73 -14.21
CA ARG A 78 -10.25 1.77 -14.24
C ARG A 78 -8.93 2.47 -14.54
N ARG A 79 -8.86 3.27 -15.60
CA ARG A 79 -7.67 4.04 -15.95
C ARG A 79 -7.24 4.96 -14.82
N THR A 80 -8.18 5.64 -14.19
CA THR A 80 -7.93 6.56 -13.09
C THR A 80 -7.29 5.86 -11.90
N LYS A 81 -7.83 4.70 -11.49
CA LYS A 81 -7.29 3.95 -10.36
C LYS A 81 -5.88 3.44 -10.63
N TRP A 82 -5.63 2.88 -11.82
CA TRP A 82 -4.31 2.43 -12.20
C TRP A 82 -3.30 3.59 -12.26
N ARG A 83 -3.70 4.72 -12.79
CA ARG A 83 -2.82 5.89 -12.89
C ARG A 83 -2.53 6.49 -11.52
N SER A 84 -3.52 6.56 -10.65
CA SER A 84 -3.35 7.02 -9.28
C SER A 84 -2.40 6.12 -8.50
N LEU A 85 -2.50 4.81 -8.67
CA LEU A 85 -1.58 3.86 -8.05
C LEU A 85 -0.14 4.07 -8.54
N TYR A 86 0.05 4.29 -9.84
CA TYR A 86 1.38 4.58 -10.37
C TYR A 86 2.01 5.80 -9.68
N TYR A 87 1.28 6.89 -9.57
CA TYR A 87 1.81 8.09 -8.91
C TYR A 87 2.05 7.90 -7.44
N TYR A 88 1.22 7.12 -6.77
CA TYR A 88 1.44 6.76 -5.38
C TYR A 88 2.75 5.97 -5.20
N ILE A 89 2.95 4.93 -5.98
CA ILE A 89 4.16 4.11 -5.95
C ILE A 89 5.40 4.96 -6.25
N LYS A 90 5.31 5.80 -7.28
CA LYS A 90 6.40 6.70 -7.65
C LYS A 90 6.76 7.65 -6.52
N ALA A 91 5.77 8.26 -5.88
CA ALA A 91 5.98 9.19 -4.78
C ALA A 91 6.61 8.49 -3.57
N VAL A 92 6.18 7.27 -3.25
CA VAL A 92 6.76 6.48 -2.16
C VAL A 92 8.24 6.22 -2.41
N PHE A 93 8.60 5.75 -3.59
CA PHE A 93 10.00 5.47 -3.91
C PHE A 93 10.84 6.73 -4.03
N ASP A 94 10.27 7.86 -4.46
CA ASP A 94 10.96 9.15 -4.38
C ASP A 94 11.32 9.49 -2.93
N ALA A 95 10.41 9.25 -1.99
CA ALA A 95 10.66 9.48 -0.58
C ALA A 95 11.72 8.52 -0.03
N VAL A 96 11.71 7.28 -0.48
CA VAL A 96 12.75 6.29 -0.12
C VAL A 96 14.11 6.74 -0.63
N ASP A 97 14.20 7.17 -1.89
CA ASP A 97 15.44 7.61 -2.52
C ASP A 97 16.04 8.83 -1.81
N LYS A 98 15.19 9.68 -1.26
CA LYS A 98 15.61 10.87 -0.50
C LYS A 98 15.88 10.59 0.99
N GLY A 99 15.75 9.34 1.42
CA GLY A 99 16.00 8.96 2.80
C GLY A 99 14.94 9.39 3.80
N ILE A 100 13.75 9.78 3.33
CA ILE A 100 12.65 10.20 4.21
C ILE A 100 12.02 9.01 4.91
N VAL A 101 11.96 7.88 4.23
CA VAL A 101 11.34 6.65 4.74
C VAL A 101 12.11 5.44 4.21
N MET A 102 12.14 4.36 4.98
CA MET A 102 12.64 3.08 4.50
C MET A 102 11.54 2.36 3.71
N VAL A 103 11.93 1.52 2.75
CA VAL A 103 10.96 0.75 1.97
C VAL A 103 10.10 -0.12 2.88
N GLU A 104 10.70 -0.76 3.87
CA GLU A 104 10.00 -1.60 4.84
C GLU A 104 8.92 -0.81 5.58
N GLN A 105 9.22 0.42 5.99
CA GLN A 105 8.26 1.30 6.67
C GLN A 105 7.12 1.72 5.73
N ALA A 106 7.48 2.11 4.52
CA ALA A 106 6.52 2.64 3.55
C ALA A 106 5.43 1.62 3.19
N PHE A 107 5.79 0.34 3.14
CA PHE A 107 4.88 -0.74 2.76
C PHE A 107 4.51 -1.67 3.91
N MET A 108 4.81 -1.30 5.15
CA MET A 108 4.55 -2.15 6.32
C MET A 108 3.08 -2.55 6.42
N ALA A 109 2.18 -1.59 6.28
CA ALA A 109 0.74 -1.85 6.41
C ALA A 109 0.23 -2.85 5.37
N ASP A 110 0.81 -2.86 4.19
CA ASP A 110 0.42 -3.72 3.07
C ASP A 110 1.24 -5.00 2.97
N THR A 111 2.19 -5.20 3.89
CA THR A 111 3.01 -6.40 3.95
C THR A 111 2.19 -7.59 4.44
N VAL A 112 2.30 -8.70 3.72
CA VAL A 112 1.62 -9.96 4.09
C VAL A 112 2.45 -10.68 5.13
N VAL A 113 1.82 -11.04 6.23
CA VAL A 113 2.42 -11.79 7.34
C VAL A 113 1.64 -13.07 7.61
N SER A 114 2.33 -14.09 8.12
CA SER A 114 1.68 -15.31 8.58
C SER A 114 1.37 -15.18 10.07
N LEU A 115 0.12 -15.41 10.42
CA LEU A 115 -0.34 -15.40 11.82
C LEU A 115 -0.14 -16.78 12.46
N PRO A 116 -0.13 -16.87 13.81
CA PRO A 116 0.05 -18.14 14.50
C PRO A 116 -0.97 -19.22 14.11
N ASN A 117 -2.17 -18.83 13.69
CA ASN A 117 -3.20 -19.76 13.23
C ASN A 117 -3.00 -20.24 11.78
N GLY A 118 -1.93 -19.85 11.11
CA GLY A 118 -1.64 -20.19 9.74
C GLY A 118 -2.26 -19.26 8.68
N GLU A 119 -3.10 -18.32 9.09
CA GLU A 119 -3.67 -17.35 8.16
C GLU A 119 -2.61 -16.37 7.67
N GLN A 120 -2.73 -15.98 6.40
CA GLN A 120 -1.92 -14.92 5.81
C GLN A 120 -2.77 -13.67 5.63
N LYS A 121 -2.35 -12.57 6.23
CA LYS A 121 -3.04 -11.28 6.16
C LYS A 121 -2.04 -10.17 6.01
N ARG A 122 -2.50 -9.04 5.45
CA ARG A 122 -1.70 -7.81 5.53
C ARG A 122 -1.64 -7.32 6.97
N VAL A 123 -0.54 -6.67 7.32
CA VAL A 123 -0.38 -6.10 8.66
C VAL A 123 -1.57 -5.22 9.04
N ILE A 124 -2.04 -4.38 8.11
CA ILE A 124 -3.18 -3.49 8.40
C ILE A 124 -4.45 -4.28 8.73
N GLU A 125 -4.70 -5.41 8.04
CA GLU A 125 -5.86 -6.24 8.32
C GLU A 125 -5.77 -6.94 9.68
N ALA A 126 -4.56 -7.35 10.05
CA ALA A 126 -4.33 -8.04 11.31
C ALA A 126 -4.40 -7.11 12.52
N PHE A 127 -3.93 -5.87 12.38
CA PHE A 127 -3.73 -4.98 13.52
C PHE A 127 -4.59 -3.72 13.53
N LEU A 128 -5.35 -3.46 12.47
CA LEU A 128 -6.18 -2.24 12.39
C LEU A 128 -7.12 -2.05 13.59
N PRO A 129 -7.82 -3.08 14.08
CA PRO A 129 -8.66 -2.91 15.27
C PRO A 129 -7.88 -2.48 16.51
N GLN A 130 -6.66 -2.98 16.67
CA GLN A 130 -5.80 -2.62 17.79
C GLN A 130 -5.26 -1.21 17.65
N VAL A 131 -4.86 -0.82 16.43
CA VAL A 131 -4.40 0.53 16.13
C VAL A 131 -5.52 1.54 16.42
N SER A 132 -6.74 1.26 15.98
CA SER A 132 -7.88 2.14 16.19
C SER A 132 -8.20 2.35 17.67
N ARG A 133 -8.04 1.31 18.50
CA ARG A 133 -8.22 1.40 19.96
C ARG A 133 -7.03 2.08 20.62
N GLY A 134 -5.82 1.75 20.18
CA GLY A 134 -4.58 2.25 20.77
C GLY A 134 -4.35 3.73 20.56
N VAL A 135 -4.94 4.34 19.53
CA VAL A 135 -4.83 5.79 19.30
C VAL A 135 -5.34 6.58 20.49
N LEU A 136 -6.47 6.19 21.07
CA LEU A 136 -7.01 6.87 22.24
C LEU A 136 -6.09 6.72 23.46
N ASP A 137 -5.53 5.54 23.63
CA ASP A 137 -4.62 5.28 24.75
C ASP A 137 -3.28 5.99 24.59
N VAL A 138 -2.80 6.14 23.37
CA VAL A 138 -1.53 6.84 23.09
C VAL A 138 -1.67 8.36 23.28
N PHE A 139 -2.78 8.94 22.86
CA PHE A 139 -3.07 10.35 23.06
C PHE A 139 -3.67 10.67 24.42
N ALA A 140 -4.24 9.70 25.13
CA ALA A 140 -4.46 9.82 26.57
C ALA A 140 -3.09 9.89 27.25
N LEU A 141 -3.01 10.58 28.38
CA LEU A 141 -1.75 10.73 29.08
C LEU A 141 -1.16 9.35 29.41
N PRO A 142 0.02 9.02 28.87
CA PRO A 142 0.64 7.74 29.17
C PRO A 142 1.02 7.68 30.66
N PRO A 143 1.16 6.45 31.21
CA PRO A 143 1.46 6.28 32.62
C PRO A 143 2.67 7.06 33.12
N GLY A 144 3.64 7.30 32.26
CA GLY A 144 4.83 8.07 32.63
C GLY A 144 4.66 9.59 32.56
N SER A 145 3.55 10.10 32.01
CA SER A 145 3.29 11.51 31.90
C SER A 145 2.38 12.06 33.00
N ASP A 146 2.04 11.24 33.97
CA ASP A 146 1.35 11.65 35.18
C ASP A 146 2.17 12.62 36.02
N ILE A 147 3.32 12.95 35.56
CA ILE A 147 4.15 14.05 36.09
C ILE A 147 3.34 15.32 36.23
N ALA A 148 2.42 15.59 35.30
CA ALA A 148 1.53 16.74 35.39
C ALA A 148 0.49 16.60 36.51
N GLN A 149 0.33 15.42 37.09
CA GLN A 149 -0.59 15.16 38.20
C GLN A 149 0.08 15.13 39.56
N LYS A 150 1.38 15.29 39.58
CA LYS A 150 2.15 15.28 40.85
C LYS A 150 2.23 16.62 41.53
N ASP A 151 1.63 17.60 40.96
CA ASP A 151 1.57 18.96 41.55
C ASP A 151 0.29 19.14 42.40
#